data_1a9c39f30ae827b9d0cab5820aa2ee05
#
_entry.id   1a9c39f30ae827b9d0cab5820aa2ee05
#
_cell.length_a   1.000
_cell.length_b   1.000
_cell.length_c   1.000
_cell.angle_alpha   90.00
_cell.angle_beta   90.00
_cell.angle_gamma   90.00
#
_symmetry.space_group_name_H-M   'P 1'
#
loop_
_entity.id
_entity.type
_entity.pdbx_description
1 polymer ?
#
loop_
_entity_poly.entity_id
_entity_poly.type
_entity_poly.pdbx_seq_one_letter_code
_entity_poly.pdbx_strand_id
1 'polypeptide(L)'
;RPSLSGTLAFQRINLGSIMSALSPVGGENGTTLDTTFTERLNLDLRLSSTEATAGPIAMTEVAATAQIRDGLAVFDISDARAFDGSLQAGLRFDITASGVEMGTSVRATDIDGGALGSTLGLTRAVPSSRGSFSLMLKGPVERWDHVSDGLEGTFSANFGKGTLVGVDLPAFLKRTSDGGFFSLEDVSQGTLPLDRLDLQTTITRNLVHVDRAELVSGQHRVQLSGLVSYIGGGLALSGSVATAAADSGQAAPGARFFVGGSLSEPFISPQTSPQ
;
A
#
# COMPACT_ATOMS: atom_id res chain seq x y z
N ARG A 1 -5.60 31.75 -22.79
CA ARG A 1 -6.15 30.69 -21.93
C ARG A 1 -6.77 31.34 -20.69
N PRO A 2 -8.02 31.01 -20.29
CA PRO A 2 -8.55 31.47 -19.01
C PRO A 2 -7.71 30.91 -17.86
N SER A 3 -7.46 31.74 -16.85
CA SER A 3 -6.71 31.37 -15.64
C SER A 3 -7.62 31.53 -14.44
N LEU A 4 -7.71 30.50 -13.64
CA LEU A 4 -8.40 30.49 -12.36
C LEU A 4 -7.40 30.28 -11.23
N SER A 5 -7.29 31.25 -10.34
CA SER A 5 -6.42 31.14 -9.15
C SER A 5 -7.18 31.60 -7.91
N GLY A 6 -6.91 30.96 -6.78
CA GLY A 6 -7.55 31.35 -5.54
C GLY A 6 -7.31 30.39 -4.38
N THR A 7 -7.91 30.77 -3.25
CA THR A 7 -7.94 29.93 -2.04
C THR A 7 -9.39 29.63 -1.69
N LEU A 8 -9.70 28.36 -1.48
CA LEU A 8 -11.03 27.89 -1.10
C LEU A 8 -10.93 27.20 0.26
N ALA A 9 -11.86 27.54 1.15
CA ALA A 9 -11.98 26.90 2.45
C ALA A 9 -13.34 26.20 2.55
N PHE A 10 -13.32 24.97 3.01
CA PHE A 10 -14.52 24.14 3.16
C PHE A 10 -14.62 23.62 4.59
N GLN A 11 -15.82 23.45 5.07
CA GLN A 11 -16.04 22.69 6.30
C GLN A 11 -15.92 21.18 5.99
N ARG A 12 -16.46 20.75 4.85
CA ARG A 12 -16.45 19.35 4.41
C ARG A 12 -16.27 19.26 2.90
N ILE A 13 -15.37 18.34 2.45
CA ILE A 13 -15.06 18.18 1.04
C ILE A 13 -14.89 16.69 0.69
N ASN A 14 -15.36 16.29 -0.50
CA ASN A 14 -15.05 14.99 -1.08
C ASN A 14 -13.98 15.17 -2.14
N LEU A 15 -12.75 14.77 -1.82
CA LEU A 15 -11.60 14.89 -2.73
C LEU A 15 -11.76 13.98 -3.95
N GLY A 16 -12.38 12.81 -3.80
CA GLY A 16 -12.68 11.92 -4.92
C GLY A 16 -13.58 12.58 -5.97
N SER A 17 -14.60 13.33 -5.54
CA SER A 17 -15.48 14.06 -6.46
C SER A 17 -14.75 15.20 -7.19
N ILE A 18 -13.85 15.91 -6.49
CA ILE A 18 -13.02 16.95 -7.12
C ILE A 18 -12.04 16.33 -8.11
N MET A 19 -11.38 15.27 -7.72
CA MET A 19 -10.48 14.53 -8.60
C MET A 19 -11.21 14.04 -9.85
N SER A 20 -12.41 13.48 -9.70
CA SER A 20 -13.22 13.03 -10.84
C SER A 20 -13.63 14.19 -11.76
N ALA A 21 -13.95 15.36 -11.20
CA ALA A 21 -14.31 16.54 -11.96
C ALA A 21 -13.13 17.18 -12.71
N LEU A 22 -11.91 17.03 -12.17
CA LEU A 22 -10.67 17.58 -12.71
C LEU A 22 -9.80 16.51 -13.40
N SER A 23 -10.19 15.25 -13.33
CA SER A 23 -9.48 14.16 -13.99
C SER A 23 -9.67 14.22 -15.49
N PRO A 24 -8.63 13.91 -16.26
CA PRO A 24 -8.71 13.86 -17.72
C PRO A 24 -9.48 12.62 -18.23
N VAL A 25 -10.56 12.23 -17.56
CA VAL A 25 -11.40 11.10 -17.96
C VAL A 25 -12.52 11.61 -18.84
N GLY A 26 -12.44 11.35 -20.13
CA GLY A 26 -13.42 11.72 -21.13
C GLY A 26 -13.70 10.59 -22.11
N GLY A 27 -14.70 10.78 -22.96
CA GLY A 27 -15.11 9.80 -23.97
C GLY A 27 -16.42 9.09 -23.64
N GLU A 28 -17.06 8.51 -24.66
CA GLU A 28 -18.39 7.90 -24.57
C GLU A 28 -18.51 6.76 -23.54
N ASN A 29 -17.40 6.19 -23.10
CA ASN A 29 -17.34 5.10 -22.10
C ASN A 29 -16.58 5.47 -20.83
N GLY A 30 -16.14 6.73 -20.63
CA GLY A 30 -15.46 7.19 -19.41
C GLY A 30 -14.09 6.55 -19.13
N THR A 31 -13.50 5.84 -20.08
CA THR A 31 -12.26 5.08 -19.89
C THR A 31 -11.05 5.72 -20.56
N THR A 32 -11.26 6.58 -21.57
CA THR A 32 -10.17 7.30 -22.26
C THR A 32 -9.79 8.58 -21.53
N LEU A 33 -8.50 8.88 -21.49
CA LEU A 33 -7.99 10.13 -20.93
C LEU A 33 -8.26 11.29 -21.89
N ASP A 34 -9.10 12.27 -21.50
CA ASP A 34 -9.24 13.53 -22.21
C ASP A 34 -8.23 14.55 -21.69
N THR A 35 -7.19 14.76 -22.44
CA THR A 35 -6.11 15.69 -22.08
C THR A 35 -6.36 17.13 -22.51
N THR A 36 -7.42 17.38 -23.30
CA THR A 36 -7.69 18.70 -23.90
C THR A 36 -8.00 19.80 -22.87
N PHE A 37 -8.46 19.42 -21.67
CA PHE A 37 -8.74 20.40 -20.61
C PHE A 37 -7.47 21.11 -20.11
N THR A 38 -6.31 20.43 -20.09
CA THR A 38 -5.03 21.02 -19.67
C THR A 38 -4.51 22.06 -20.66
N GLU A 39 -4.97 22.00 -21.90
CA GLU A 39 -4.66 23.01 -22.92
C GLU A 39 -5.59 24.24 -22.84
N ARG A 40 -6.75 24.07 -22.23
CA ARG A 40 -7.82 25.08 -22.23
C ARG A 40 -7.87 25.90 -20.94
N LEU A 41 -7.37 25.40 -19.83
CA LEU A 41 -7.49 26.02 -18.51
C LEU A 41 -6.14 26.03 -17.77
N ASN A 42 -5.78 27.19 -17.23
CA ASN A 42 -4.76 27.27 -16.19
C ASN A 42 -5.45 27.34 -14.83
N LEU A 43 -5.07 26.45 -13.93
CA LEU A 43 -5.64 26.33 -12.59
C LEU A 43 -4.52 26.45 -11.56
N ASP A 44 -4.72 27.27 -10.52
CA ASP A 44 -3.85 27.33 -9.34
C ASP A 44 -4.73 27.56 -8.10
N LEU A 45 -5.18 26.46 -7.49
CA LEU A 45 -6.07 26.48 -6.34
C LEU A 45 -5.34 25.97 -5.08
N ARG A 46 -5.58 26.68 -4.00
CA ARG A 46 -5.26 26.21 -2.65
C ARG A 46 -6.56 25.86 -1.93
N LEU A 47 -6.60 24.68 -1.35
CA LEU A 47 -7.77 24.13 -0.71
C LEU A 47 -7.45 23.87 0.75
N SER A 48 -8.36 24.24 1.64
CA SER A 48 -8.32 23.84 3.04
C SER A 48 -9.68 23.28 3.46
N SER A 49 -9.70 22.26 4.30
CA SER A 49 -10.94 21.68 4.80
C SER A 49 -10.77 21.14 6.22
N THR A 50 -11.79 21.34 7.04
CA THR A 50 -11.85 20.74 8.38
C THR A 50 -12.01 19.23 8.30
N GLU A 51 -12.87 18.75 7.38
CA GLU A 51 -13.12 17.33 7.10
C GLU A 51 -13.03 17.06 5.62
N ALA A 52 -12.41 15.94 5.26
CA ALA A 52 -12.35 15.48 3.88
C ALA A 52 -12.50 13.97 3.79
N THR A 53 -12.94 13.49 2.62
CA THR A 53 -12.97 12.06 2.28
C THR A 53 -12.28 11.81 0.94
N ALA A 54 -11.55 10.70 0.84
CA ALA A 54 -11.00 10.17 -0.39
C ALA A 54 -11.27 8.65 -0.44
N GLY A 55 -12.31 8.24 -1.18
CA GLY A 55 -12.84 6.88 -1.10
C GLY A 55 -13.25 6.53 0.35
N PRO A 56 -12.77 5.41 0.90
CA PRO A 56 -13.07 5.02 2.29
C PRO A 56 -12.28 5.80 3.34
N ILE A 57 -11.29 6.59 2.94
CA ILE A 57 -10.38 7.28 3.86
C ILE A 57 -11.01 8.60 4.31
N ALA A 58 -11.25 8.73 5.61
CA ALA A 58 -11.65 9.98 6.24
C ALA A 58 -10.40 10.72 6.75
N MET A 59 -10.38 12.03 6.52
CA MET A 59 -9.28 12.91 6.90
C MET A 59 -9.82 14.17 7.57
N THR A 60 -8.99 14.79 8.38
CA THR A 60 -9.25 16.10 9.00
C THR A 60 -8.07 17.03 8.79
N GLU A 61 -8.29 18.33 9.00
CA GLU A 61 -7.25 19.37 8.92
C GLU A 61 -6.49 19.34 7.57
N VAL A 62 -7.23 19.23 6.47
CA VAL A 62 -6.65 19.03 5.16
C VAL A 62 -6.18 20.34 4.55
N ALA A 63 -4.93 20.38 4.10
CA ALA A 63 -4.37 21.38 3.21
C ALA A 63 -3.95 20.73 1.88
N ALA A 64 -4.49 21.23 0.78
CA ALA A 64 -4.25 20.68 -0.53
C ALA A 64 -4.07 21.76 -1.60
N THR A 65 -3.42 21.41 -2.69
CA THR A 65 -3.27 22.24 -3.88
C THR A 65 -3.71 21.50 -5.13
N ALA A 66 -4.25 22.23 -6.10
CA ALA A 66 -4.56 21.72 -7.43
C ALA A 66 -4.00 22.70 -8.46
N GLN A 67 -3.08 22.25 -9.29
CA GLN A 67 -2.43 23.05 -10.31
C GLN A 67 -2.57 22.36 -11.67
N ILE A 68 -2.99 23.14 -12.68
CA ILE A 68 -3.06 22.69 -14.07
C ILE A 68 -2.42 23.78 -14.91
N ARG A 69 -1.37 23.43 -15.62
CA ARG A 69 -0.65 24.38 -16.49
C ARG A 69 0.18 23.63 -17.54
N ASP A 70 0.05 24.06 -18.79
CA ASP A 70 0.94 23.64 -19.90
C ASP A 70 1.14 22.11 -20.03
N GLY A 71 0.06 21.33 -19.92
CA GLY A 71 0.11 19.88 -20.00
C GLY A 71 0.47 19.17 -18.68
N LEU A 72 0.67 19.94 -17.62
CA LEU A 72 0.93 19.40 -16.28
C LEU A 72 -0.33 19.56 -15.42
N ALA A 73 -0.78 18.48 -14.79
CA ALA A 73 -1.78 18.52 -13.72
C ALA A 73 -1.19 17.92 -12.43
N VAL A 74 -1.21 18.69 -11.34
CA VAL A 74 -0.70 18.28 -10.03
C VAL A 74 -1.78 18.50 -8.99
N PHE A 75 -2.05 17.45 -8.21
CA PHE A 75 -2.93 17.47 -7.05
C PHE A 75 -2.11 17.01 -5.85
N ASP A 76 -2.03 17.84 -4.82
CA ASP A 76 -1.16 17.57 -3.68
C ASP A 76 -1.92 17.82 -2.37
N ILE A 77 -1.96 16.82 -1.50
CA ILE A 77 -2.35 16.94 -0.09
C ILE A 77 -1.04 17.13 0.67
N SER A 78 -0.71 18.37 0.98
CA SER A 78 0.52 18.70 1.66
C SER A 78 0.48 18.36 3.14
N ASP A 79 -0.72 18.35 3.74
CA ASP A 79 -0.95 17.96 5.13
C ASP A 79 -2.40 17.52 5.33
N ALA A 80 -2.58 16.43 6.06
CA ALA A 80 -3.86 15.93 6.51
C ALA A 80 -3.65 15.02 7.73
N ARG A 81 -4.68 14.86 8.54
CA ARG A 81 -4.71 13.86 9.61
C ARG A 81 -5.62 12.71 9.22
N ALA A 82 -5.08 11.50 9.30
CA ALA A 82 -5.81 10.26 9.07
C ALA A 82 -5.24 9.15 9.94
N PHE A 83 -6.09 8.22 10.40
CA PHE A 83 -5.65 7.07 11.21
C PHE A 83 -4.86 7.49 12.46
N ASP A 84 -5.24 8.56 13.11
CA ASP A 84 -4.56 9.19 14.26
C ASP A 84 -3.11 9.64 14.00
N GLY A 85 -2.68 9.71 12.75
CA GLY A 85 -1.37 10.19 12.33
C GLY A 85 -1.45 11.27 11.25
N SER A 86 -0.35 11.51 10.56
CA SER A 86 -0.28 12.46 9.44
C SER A 86 -0.28 11.71 8.10
N LEU A 87 -0.91 12.31 7.10
CA LEU A 87 -1.01 11.80 5.73
C LEU A 87 -0.64 12.91 4.75
N GLN A 88 0.21 12.56 3.80
CA GLN A 88 0.54 13.37 2.64
C GLN A 88 0.33 12.53 1.38
N ALA A 89 -0.20 13.13 0.32
CA ALA A 89 -0.41 12.42 -0.95
C ALA A 89 -0.24 13.38 -2.11
N GLY A 90 0.37 12.90 -3.19
CA GLY A 90 0.54 13.63 -4.42
C GLY A 90 0.11 12.80 -5.62
N LEU A 91 -0.51 13.44 -6.59
CA LEU A 91 -0.89 12.87 -7.89
C LEU A 91 -0.51 13.85 -8.98
N ARG A 92 0.28 13.38 -9.93
CA ARG A 92 0.80 14.18 -11.03
C ARG A 92 0.51 13.50 -12.36
N PHE A 93 0.07 14.28 -13.34
CA PHE A 93 -0.05 13.88 -14.72
C PHE A 93 0.81 14.80 -15.59
N ASP A 94 1.75 14.21 -16.31
CA ASP A 94 2.53 14.86 -17.35
C ASP A 94 1.95 14.47 -18.70
N ILE A 95 1.35 15.43 -19.39
CA ILE A 95 0.69 15.25 -20.68
C ILE A 95 1.63 15.76 -21.75
N THR A 96 2.13 14.86 -22.58
CA THR A 96 3.09 15.14 -23.64
C THR A 96 2.53 14.69 -25.00
N ALA A 97 3.19 15.06 -26.08
CA ALA A 97 2.83 14.56 -27.41
C ALA A 97 2.96 13.03 -27.56
N SER A 98 3.73 12.39 -26.68
CA SER A 98 3.94 10.92 -26.68
C SER A 98 2.96 10.17 -25.78
N GLY A 99 2.11 10.85 -25.01
CA GLY A 99 1.13 10.25 -24.12
C GLY A 99 1.08 10.91 -22.75
N VAL A 100 0.40 10.26 -21.82
CA VAL A 100 0.25 10.70 -20.43
C VAL A 100 1.11 9.82 -19.52
N GLU A 101 1.92 10.45 -18.70
CA GLU A 101 2.65 9.81 -17.62
C GLU A 101 2.03 10.21 -16.27
N MET A 102 1.72 9.24 -15.44
CA MET A 102 1.20 9.45 -14.10
C MET A 102 2.28 9.17 -13.06
N GLY A 103 2.36 10.01 -12.05
CA GLY A 103 3.11 9.77 -10.83
C GLY A 103 2.23 9.95 -9.61
N THR A 104 2.31 9.04 -8.65
CA THR A 104 1.63 9.18 -7.37
C THR A 104 2.57 8.87 -6.20
N SER A 105 2.39 9.60 -5.12
CA SER A 105 3.09 9.36 -3.87
C SER A 105 2.10 9.43 -2.70
N VAL A 106 2.24 8.53 -1.74
CA VAL A 106 1.50 8.57 -0.48
C VAL A 106 2.49 8.33 0.64
N ARG A 107 2.45 9.18 1.65
CA ARG A 107 3.24 9.01 2.88
C ARG A 107 2.32 9.16 4.07
N ALA A 108 2.29 8.14 4.92
CA ALA A 108 1.63 8.19 6.20
C ALA A 108 2.66 8.02 7.32
N THR A 109 2.57 8.83 8.36
CA THR A 109 3.54 8.85 9.45
C THR A 109 2.81 8.76 10.79
N ASP A 110 3.30 7.87 11.64
CA ASP A 110 2.78 7.64 12.98
C ASP A 110 1.26 7.38 13.00
N ILE A 111 0.81 6.49 12.11
CA ILE A 111 -0.60 6.10 11.98
C ILE A 111 -0.94 4.87 12.83
N ASP A 112 -2.21 4.69 13.13
CA ASP A 112 -2.76 3.44 13.66
C ASP A 112 -2.97 2.43 12.52
N GLY A 113 -2.16 1.37 12.50
CA GLY A 113 -2.24 0.31 11.50
C GLY A 113 -3.53 -0.51 11.59
N GLY A 114 -4.12 -0.65 12.78
CA GLY A 114 -5.42 -1.32 12.98
C GLY A 114 -6.56 -0.54 12.32
N ALA A 115 -6.59 0.79 12.51
CA ALA A 115 -7.55 1.67 11.87
C ALA A 115 -7.41 1.66 10.34
N LEU A 116 -6.16 1.68 9.83
CA LEU A 116 -5.88 1.54 8.39
C LEU A 116 -6.40 0.19 7.87
N GLY A 117 -6.06 -0.92 8.54
CA GLY A 117 -6.48 -2.26 8.15
C GLY A 117 -7.99 -2.40 8.10
N SER A 118 -8.69 -1.89 9.12
CA SER A 118 -10.17 -1.88 9.16
C SER A 118 -10.77 -1.09 8.00
N THR A 119 -10.22 0.08 7.70
CA THR A 119 -10.69 0.94 6.59
C THR A 119 -10.51 0.25 5.23
N LEU A 120 -9.41 -0.51 5.06
CA LEU A 120 -9.12 -1.26 3.84
C LEU A 120 -9.78 -2.65 3.80
N GLY A 121 -10.53 -3.04 4.84
CA GLY A 121 -11.18 -4.36 4.92
C GLY A 121 -10.20 -5.52 5.09
N LEU A 122 -8.98 -5.25 5.61
CA LEU A 122 -7.98 -6.29 5.85
C LEU A 122 -8.32 -7.06 7.12
N THR A 123 -8.25 -8.38 7.05
CA THR A 123 -8.56 -9.29 8.17
C THR A 123 -7.39 -10.14 8.63
N ARG A 124 -6.30 -10.16 7.84
CA ARG A 124 -5.11 -11.00 8.11
C ARG A 124 -3.84 -10.16 8.06
N ALA A 125 -2.90 -10.51 8.91
CA ALA A 125 -1.59 -9.86 9.02
C ALA A 125 -1.68 -8.33 9.20
N VAL A 126 -2.68 -7.87 9.97
CA VAL A 126 -2.93 -6.46 10.23
C VAL A 126 -2.14 -6.03 11.46
N PRO A 127 -1.17 -5.08 11.31
CA PRO A 127 -0.43 -4.56 12.47
C PRO A 127 -1.32 -3.58 13.25
N SER A 128 -1.84 -4.01 14.39
CA SER A 128 -2.51 -3.14 15.36
C SER A 128 -1.45 -2.47 16.24
N SER A 129 -0.77 -1.50 15.67
CA SER A 129 0.34 -0.76 16.27
C SER A 129 0.57 0.55 15.52
N ARG A 130 1.40 1.42 16.11
CA ARG A 130 1.82 2.67 15.44
C ARG A 130 2.89 2.38 14.38
N GLY A 131 2.76 3.03 13.23
CA GLY A 131 3.70 2.83 12.15
C GLY A 131 3.64 3.89 11.08
N SER A 132 4.41 3.68 10.04
CA SER A 132 4.51 4.59 8.90
C SER A 132 4.64 3.79 7.61
N PHE A 133 4.14 4.35 6.52
CA PHE A 133 4.38 3.78 5.19
C PHE A 133 4.63 4.86 4.14
N SER A 134 5.26 4.45 3.07
CA SER A 134 5.49 5.27 1.87
C SER A 134 5.23 4.44 0.62
N LEU A 135 4.46 5.00 -0.29
CA LEU A 135 4.19 4.45 -1.63
C LEU A 135 4.60 5.49 -2.66
N MET A 136 5.34 5.07 -3.68
CA MET A 136 5.64 5.86 -4.86
C MET A 136 5.40 5.00 -6.09
N LEU A 137 4.57 5.48 -7.02
CA LEU A 137 4.30 4.82 -8.29
C LEU A 137 4.41 5.83 -9.42
N LYS A 138 4.86 5.36 -10.57
CA LYS A 138 4.89 6.12 -11.82
C LYS A 138 4.72 5.20 -13.01
N GLY A 139 4.24 5.73 -14.11
CA GLY A 139 4.17 4.99 -15.36
C GLY A 139 3.22 5.63 -16.37
N PRO A 140 3.26 5.14 -17.60
CA PRO A 140 2.37 5.59 -18.65
C PRO A 140 0.92 5.19 -18.35
N VAL A 141 -0.02 6.06 -18.67
CA VAL A 141 -1.45 5.82 -18.55
C VAL A 141 -2.12 6.11 -19.88
N GLU A 142 -2.58 5.06 -20.54
CA GLU A 142 -3.34 5.17 -21.77
C GLU A 142 -4.85 5.17 -21.51
N ARG A 143 -5.25 4.39 -20.50
CA ARG A 143 -6.65 4.19 -20.11
C ARG A 143 -6.76 4.12 -18.60
N TRP A 144 -7.83 4.67 -18.05
CA TRP A 144 -8.07 4.73 -16.60
C TRP A 144 -8.37 3.34 -15.98
N ASP A 145 -9.06 2.50 -16.74
CA ASP A 145 -9.38 1.12 -16.33
C ASP A 145 -8.18 0.16 -16.35
N HIS A 146 -7.07 0.55 -16.99
CA HIS A 146 -5.81 -0.18 -17.08
C HIS A 146 -4.62 0.58 -16.47
N VAL A 147 -4.89 1.57 -15.61
CA VAL A 147 -3.82 2.40 -15.00
C VAL A 147 -2.79 1.56 -14.24
N SER A 148 -3.21 0.46 -13.62
CA SER A 148 -2.31 -0.41 -12.87
C SER A 148 -1.29 -1.16 -13.73
N ASP A 149 -1.58 -1.39 -15.02
CA ASP A 149 -0.80 -2.28 -15.87
C ASP A 149 0.59 -1.72 -16.21
N GLY A 150 0.71 -0.38 -16.21
CA GLY A 150 1.94 0.33 -16.55
C GLY A 150 2.71 0.90 -15.36
N LEU A 151 2.19 0.79 -14.13
CA LEU A 151 2.81 1.42 -12.97
C LEU A 151 4.00 0.63 -12.44
N GLU A 152 5.05 1.36 -12.10
CA GLU A 152 6.26 0.87 -11.44
C GLU A 152 6.57 1.75 -10.24
N GLY A 153 7.20 1.17 -9.22
CA GLY A 153 7.57 1.97 -8.05
C GLY A 153 7.98 1.16 -6.84
N THR A 154 7.77 1.74 -5.67
CA THR A 154 8.18 1.14 -4.40
C THR A 154 7.11 1.34 -3.34
N PHE A 155 6.97 0.35 -2.46
CA PHE A 155 6.24 0.50 -1.22
C PHE A 155 7.11 0.06 -0.06
N SER A 156 7.09 0.84 1.01
CA SER A 156 7.75 0.49 2.27
C SER A 156 6.83 0.78 3.45
N ALA A 157 6.88 -0.08 4.47
CA ALA A 157 6.13 0.11 5.70
C ALA A 157 6.96 -0.35 6.90
N ASN A 158 6.81 0.34 8.02
CA ASN A 158 7.39 -0.04 9.29
C ASN A 158 6.36 0.18 10.40
N PHE A 159 6.21 -0.81 11.26
CA PHE A 159 5.34 -0.76 12.42
C PHE A 159 6.10 -1.19 13.66
N GLY A 160 5.84 -0.50 14.77
CA GLY A 160 6.48 -0.76 16.06
C GLY A 160 5.69 -1.75 16.93
N LYS A 161 5.92 -1.65 18.22
CA LYS A 161 5.30 -2.53 19.22
C LYS A 161 3.77 -2.46 19.20
N GLY A 162 3.15 -3.64 19.30
CA GLY A 162 1.71 -3.82 19.34
C GLY A 162 1.32 -5.28 19.15
N THR A 163 0.34 -5.53 18.29
CA THR A 163 -0.10 -6.89 17.94
C THR A 163 -0.27 -7.02 16.44
N LEU A 164 0.01 -8.20 15.92
CA LEU A 164 -0.34 -8.58 14.56
C LEU A 164 -1.60 -9.45 14.62
N VAL A 165 -2.69 -8.97 14.05
CA VAL A 165 -3.98 -9.67 14.05
C VAL A 165 -4.04 -10.60 12.85
N GLY A 166 -4.63 -11.78 13.04
CA GLY A 166 -4.80 -12.78 11.98
C GLY A 166 -3.55 -13.63 11.75
N VAL A 167 -2.74 -13.89 12.79
CA VAL A 167 -1.59 -14.80 12.77
C VAL A 167 -1.49 -15.58 14.07
N ASP A 168 -1.51 -16.90 13.99
CA ASP A 168 -1.23 -17.84 15.08
C ASP A 168 0.12 -18.51 14.84
N LEU A 169 1.18 -17.93 15.38
CA LEU A 169 2.55 -18.44 15.21
C LEU A 169 2.76 -19.82 15.83
N PRO A 170 2.27 -20.13 17.04
CA PRO A 170 2.34 -21.47 17.59
C PRO A 170 1.69 -22.54 16.70
N ALA A 171 0.47 -22.29 16.22
CA ALA A 171 -0.22 -23.19 15.30
C ALA A 171 0.56 -23.33 13.99
N PHE A 172 1.10 -22.24 13.44
CA PHE A 172 1.93 -22.23 12.25
C PHE A 172 3.18 -23.12 12.42
N LEU A 173 3.92 -22.94 13.51
CA LEU A 173 5.14 -23.74 13.79
C LEU A 173 4.80 -25.22 13.96
N LYS A 174 3.71 -25.54 14.65
CA LYS A 174 3.24 -26.93 14.82
C LYS A 174 2.92 -27.55 13.45
N ARG A 175 2.09 -26.89 12.63
CA ARG A 175 1.74 -27.39 11.29
C ARG A 175 2.98 -27.56 10.39
N THR A 176 3.92 -26.63 10.49
CA THR A 176 5.19 -26.70 9.74
C THR A 176 6.03 -27.90 10.17
N SER A 177 6.05 -28.26 11.46
CA SER A 177 6.78 -29.43 11.97
C SER A 177 6.08 -30.74 11.65
N ASP A 178 4.75 -30.76 11.63
CA ASP A 178 3.96 -31.95 11.25
C ASP A 178 4.13 -32.30 9.75
N GLY A 179 4.57 -31.35 8.95
CA GLY A 179 4.76 -31.50 7.49
C GLY A 179 3.44 -31.46 6.71
N GLY A 180 3.57 -31.54 5.39
CA GLY A 180 2.41 -31.44 4.50
C GLY A 180 1.97 -30.00 4.21
N PHE A 181 1.10 -29.87 3.22
CA PHE A 181 0.54 -28.56 2.85
C PHE A 181 -0.60 -28.19 3.80
N PHE A 182 -0.74 -26.91 4.12
CA PHE A 182 -1.89 -26.41 4.88
C PHE A 182 -2.28 -25.01 4.39
N SER A 183 -3.54 -24.63 4.61
CA SER A 183 -4.05 -23.31 4.28
C SER A 183 -3.51 -22.28 5.28
N LEU A 184 -3.20 -21.08 4.79
CA LEU A 184 -2.91 -19.96 5.69
C LEU A 184 -4.10 -19.65 6.62
N GLU A 185 -5.32 -19.95 6.19
CA GLU A 185 -6.53 -19.76 7.00
C GLU A 185 -6.53 -20.61 8.28
N ASP A 186 -5.95 -21.81 8.23
CA ASP A 186 -5.85 -22.72 9.39
C ASP A 186 -5.03 -22.13 10.55
N VAL A 187 -4.20 -21.12 10.28
CA VAL A 187 -3.30 -20.47 11.23
C VAL A 187 -3.53 -18.96 11.34
N SER A 188 -4.69 -18.48 10.87
CA SER A 188 -5.03 -17.05 10.87
C SER A 188 -5.98 -16.63 12.00
N GLN A 189 -6.33 -17.51 12.91
CA GLN A 189 -7.30 -17.27 14.00
C GLN A 189 -6.65 -16.73 15.29
N GLY A 190 -5.48 -16.11 15.20
CA GLY A 190 -4.73 -15.67 16.37
C GLY A 190 -4.35 -14.19 16.36
N THR A 191 -3.68 -13.80 17.43
CA THR A 191 -2.97 -12.54 17.52
C THR A 191 -1.54 -12.82 17.98
N LEU A 192 -0.59 -12.17 17.33
CA LEU A 192 0.84 -12.32 17.64
C LEU A 192 1.35 -11.01 18.25
N PRO A 193 2.01 -11.03 19.43
CA PRO A 193 2.72 -9.85 19.91
C PRO A 193 3.71 -9.37 18.87
N LEU A 194 3.69 -8.09 18.56
CA LEU A 194 4.55 -7.47 17.56
C LEU A 194 5.57 -6.58 18.26
N ASP A 195 6.85 -6.81 18.03
CA ASP A 195 7.91 -5.89 18.42
C ASP A 195 8.27 -4.96 17.27
N ARG A 196 8.34 -5.50 16.05
CA ARG A 196 8.66 -4.74 14.84
C ARG A 196 8.19 -5.48 13.59
N LEU A 197 7.69 -4.73 12.62
CA LEU A 197 7.41 -5.17 11.26
C LEU A 197 8.07 -4.19 10.29
N ASP A 198 8.89 -4.70 9.39
CA ASP A 198 9.50 -3.96 8.29
C ASP A 198 9.15 -4.63 6.97
N LEU A 199 8.65 -3.86 6.02
CA LEU A 199 8.30 -4.31 4.68
C LEU A 199 8.93 -3.38 3.65
N GLN A 200 9.57 -3.96 2.65
CA GLN A 200 10.12 -3.27 1.49
C GLN A 200 9.75 -4.04 0.23
N THR A 201 9.17 -3.35 -0.73
CA THR A 201 8.74 -3.96 -1.98
C THR A 201 9.09 -3.06 -3.16
N THR A 202 9.41 -3.70 -4.28
CA THR A 202 9.52 -3.08 -5.59
C THR A 202 8.34 -3.51 -6.45
N ILE A 203 7.66 -2.56 -7.04
CA ILE A 203 6.48 -2.78 -7.89
C ILE A 203 6.94 -2.61 -9.33
N THR A 204 6.74 -3.63 -10.12
CA THR A 204 6.94 -3.62 -11.56
C THR A 204 5.63 -3.99 -12.24
N ARG A 205 5.57 -3.91 -13.56
CA ARG A 205 4.36 -4.25 -14.31
C ARG A 205 3.80 -5.59 -13.86
N ASN A 206 2.62 -5.57 -13.28
CA ASN A 206 1.84 -6.75 -12.84
C ASN A 206 2.41 -7.55 -11.65
N LEU A 207 3.58 -7.17 -11.11
CA LEU A 207 4.27 -7.90 -10.05
C LEU A 207 4.69 -6.96 -8.91
N VAL A 208 4.52 -7.44 -7.69
CA VAL A 208 5.14 -6.88 -6.49
C VAL A 208 6.26 -7.83 -6.06
N HIS A 209 7.48 -7.35 -6.11
CA HIS A 209 8.62 -8.03 -5.51
C HIS A 209 8.68 -7.67 -4.03
N VAL A 210 8.45 -8.64 -3.18
CA VAL A 210 8.72 -8.51 -1.75
C VAL A 210 10.22 -8.67 -1.56
N ASP A 211 10.93 -7.54 -1.55
CA ASP A 211 12.39 -7.54 -1.41
C ASP A 211 12.78 -7.99 0.00
N ARG A 212 12.02 -7.53 0.99
CA ARG A 212 12.17 -7.90 2.39
C ARG A 212 10.87 -7.66 3.14
N ALA A 213 10.40 -8.69 3.82
CA ALA A 213 9.43 -8.57 4.90
C ALA A 213 10.01 -9.22 6.14
N GLU A 214 10.18 -8.47 7.21
CA GLU A 214 10.72 -8.95 8.48
C GLU A 214 9.77 -8.61 9.61
N LEU A 215 9.41 -9.62 10.38
CA LEU A 215 8.61 -9.51 11.58
C LEU A 215 9.40 -10.04 12.76
N VAL A 216 9.40 -9.29 13.85
CA VAL A 216 10.00 -9.69 15.14
C VAL A 216 8.90 -9.76 16.19
N SER A 217 8.82 -10.91 16.87
CA SER A 217 7.87 -11.18 17.94
C SER A 217 8.58 -11.96 19.05
N GLY A 218 8.97 -11.30 20.13
CA GLY A 218 9.75 -11.88 21.20
C GLY A 218 11.06 -12.48 20.68
N GLN A 219 11.22 -13.80 20.83
CA GLN A 219 12.39 -14.53 20.34
C GLN A 219 12.29 -14.95 18.86
N HIS A 220 11.12 -14.78 18.24
CA HIS A 220 10.89 -15.22 16.86
C HIS A 220 11.14 -14.10 15.88
N ARG A 221 11.83 -14.47 14.80
CA ARG A 221 12.02 -13.62 13.62
C ARG A 221 11.49 -14.34 12.41
N VAL A 222 10.49 -13.77 11.76
CA VAL A 222 9.91 -14.25 10.49
C VAL A 222 10.44 -13.39 9.37
N GLN A 223 10.94 -14.02 8.32
CA GLN A 223 11.36 -13.34 7.10
C GLN A 223 10.63 -13.92 5.89
N LEU A 224 10.21 -13.05 4.99
CA LEU A 224 9.56 -13.39 3.73
C LEU A 224 10.19 -12.58 2.59
N SER A 225 10.32 -13.22 1.43
CA SER A 225 10.70 -12.57 0.18
C SER A 225 10.13 -13.34 -1.00
N GLY A 226 9.97 -12.68 -2.15
CA GLY A 226 9.47 -13.33 -3.36
C GLY A 226 8.55 -12.46 -4.19
N LEU A 227 7.57 -13.04 -4.84
CA LEU A 227 6.73 -12.40 -5.84
C LEU A 227 5.25 -12.51 -5.50
N VAL A 228 4.51 -11.44 -5.77
CA VAL A 228 3.06 -11.38 -5.71
C VAL A 228 2.55 -10.78 -7.02
N SER A 229 1.70 -11.52 -7.73
CA SER A 229 1.01 -10.99 -8.92
C SER A 229 -0.29 -10.32 -8.49
N TYR A 230 -0.38 -9.00 -8.63
CA TYR A 230 -1.60 -8.30 -8.23
C TYR A 230 -2.71 -8.33 -9.30
N ILE A 231 -2.39 -8.65 -10.54
CA ILE A 231 -3.38 -8.86 -11.61
C ILE A 231 -3.88 -10.32 -11.61
N GLY A 232 -2.96 -11.29 -11.56
CA GLY A 232 -3.31 -12.72 -11.54
C GLY A 232 -3.60 -13.27 -10.14
N GLY A 233 -3.38 -12.48 -9.09
CA GLY A 233 -3.59 -12.89 -7.70
C GLY A 233 -2.64 -13.98 -7.20
N GLY A 234 -1.60 -14.35 -7.96
CA GLY A 234 -0.68 -15.44 -7.62
C GLY A 234 0.35 -15.06 -6.58
N LEU A 235 0.73 -16.01 -5.73
CA LEU A 235 1.73 -15.90 -4.68
C LEU A 235 2.89 -16.87 -4.91
N ALA A 236 4.11 -16.39 -4.74
CA ALA A 236 5.33 -17.19 -4.75
C ALA A 236 6.34 -16.59 -3.77
N LEU A 237 6.14 -16.84 -2.47
CA LEU A 237 6.99 -16.29 -1.42
C LEU A 237 7.75 -17.40 -0.70
N SER A 238 9.02 -17.17 -0.45
CA SER A 238 9.85 -18.01 0.42
C SER A 238 9.95 -17.36 1.79
N GLY A 239 9.85 -18.16 2.84
CA GLY A 239 9.88 -17.68 4.20
C GLY A 239 10.71 -18.53 5.14
N SER A 240 11.10 -17.93 6.25
CA SER A 240 11.75 -18.61 7.35
C SER A 240 11.30 -18.04 8.69
N VAL A 241 11.24 -18.92 9.70
CA VAL A 241 11.07 -18.53 11.10
C VAL A 241 12.32 -18.97 11.85
N ALA A 242 13.06 -18.03 12.40
CA ALA A 242 14.20 -18.28 13.25
C ALA A 242 13.84 -17.94 14.71
N THR A 243 14.37 -18.74 15.66
CA THR A 243 14.27 -18.43 17.09
C THR A 243 15.66 -18.03 17.59
N ALA A 244 15.77 -16.87 18.24
CA ALA A 244 17.02 -16.48 18.88
C ALA A 244 17.33 -17.46 20.03
N ALA A 245 18.49 -18.10 19.99
CA ALA A 245 18.95 -18.92 21.13
C ALA A 245 19.32 -17.99 22.29
N ALA A 246 18.82 -18.30 23.49
CA ALA A 246 18.95 -17.45 24.67
C ALA A 246 20.40 -17.16 25.11
N ASP A 247 21.38 -18.00 24.72
CA ASP A 247 22.75 -17.92 25.25
C ASP A 247 23.90 -17.82 24.21
N SER A 248 23.63 -17.93 22.91
CA SER A 248 24.71 -18.00 21.90
C SER A 248 24.73 -16.96 20.82
N GLY A 249 23.74 -16.11 20.74
CA GLY A 249 23.62 -15.10 19.66
C GLY A 249 23.49 -15.69 18.24
N GLN A 250 23.55 -17.01 18.09
CA GLN A 250 23.29 -17.72 16.84
C GLN A 250 21.83 -18.15 16.77
N ALA A 251 21.17 -17.76 15.68
CA ALA A 251 19.81 -18.25 15.40
C ALA A 251 19.84 -19.78 15.24
N ALA A 252 19.00 -20.49 16.00
CA ALA A 252 18.79 -21.92 15.75
C ALA A 252 18.24 -22.09 14.33
N PRO A 253 18.55 -23.19 13.62
CA PRO A 253 17.99 -23.47 12.30
C PRO A 253 16.46 -23.49 12.42
N GLY A 254 15.84 -22.48 11.84
CA GLY A 254 14.40 -22.27 11.92
C GLY A 254 13.64 -23.02 10.84
N ALA A 255 12.32 -23.04 10.97
CA ALA A 255 11.44 -23.60 9.97
C ALA A 255 11.55 -22.77 8.68
N ARG A 256 11.70 -23.44 7.55
CA ARG A 256 11.61 -22.83 6.21
C ARG A 256 10.32 -23.26 5.57
N PHE A 257 9.73 -22.36 4.79
CA PHE A 257 8.46 -22.62 4.14
C PHE A 257 8.32 -21.81 2.85
N PHE A 258 7.42 -22.25 2.02
CA PHE A 258 6.98 -21.55 0.81
C PHE A 258 5.51 -21.19 0.95
N VAL A 259 5.13 -19.99 0.53
CA VAL A 259 3.74 -19.55 0.42
C VAL A 259 3.39 -19.47 -1.06
N GLY A 260 2.44 -20.27 -1.48
CA GLY A 260 1.96 -20.32 -2.85
C GLY A 260 0.45 -20.16 -2.93
N GLY A 261 -0.11 -20.37 -4.13
CA GLY A 261 -1.54 -20.24 -4.39
C GLY A 261 -1.95 -18.86 -4.83
N SER A 262 -3.14 -18.46 -4.46
CA SER A 262 -3.69 -17.13 -4.75
C SER A 262 -3.76 -16.25 -3.50
N LEU A 263 -3.93 -14.94 -3.70
CA LEU A 263 -4.17 -13.98 -2.60
C LEU A 263 -5.44 -14.33 -1.80
N SER A 264 -6.44 -14.92 -2.44
CA SER A 264 -7.67 -15.37 -1.78
C SER A 264 -7.51 -16.69 -1.05
N GLU A 265 -6.70 -17.61 -1.59
CA GLU A 265 -6.49 -18.96 -1.09
C GLU A 265 -4.98 -19.29 -1.02
N PRO A 266 -4.23 -18.65 -0.11
CA PRO A 266 -2.83 -18.96 0.06
C PRO A 266 -2.63 -20.28 0.81
N PHE A 267 -1.63 -21.06 0.37
CA PHE A 267 -1.21 -22.27 1.07
C PHE A 267 0.26 -22.21 1.48
N ILE A 268 0.58 -22.93 2.52
CA ILE A 268 1.93 -23.05 3.07
C ILE A 268 2.47 -24.45 2.74
N SER A 269 3.69 -24.49 2.23
CA SER A 269 4.47 -25.72 2.04
C SER A 269 5.72 -25.67 2.91
N PRO A 270 5.80 -26.45 3.98
CA PRO A 270 7.02 -26.60 4.74
C PRO A 270 8.16 -27.11 3.86
N GLN A 271 9.34 -26.53 4.01
CA GLN A 271 10.55 -27.00 3.33
C GLN A 271 11.40 -27.77 4.35
N THR A 272 11.50 -29.08 4.17
CA THR A 272 12.44 -29.90 4.92
C THR A 272 13.85 -29.61 4.42
N SER A 273 14.78 -29.25 5.32
CA SER A 273 16.20 -29.22 4.94
C SER A 273 16.59 -30.65 4.53
N PRO A 274 17.27 -30.83 3.38
CA PRO A 274 17.85 -32.14 3.08
C PRO A 274 18.82 -32.47 4.21
N GLN A 275 18.68 -33.69 4.78
CA GLN A 275 19.62 -34.28 5.75
C GLN A 275 20.99 -34.45 5.15
#